data_4962624ca0a0055d14fe7e712aa45cb9
#
_entry.id   4962624ca0a0055d14fe7e712aa45cb9
#
_cell.length_a   1.000
_cell.length_b   1.000
_cell.length_c   1.000
_cell.angle_alpha   90.00
_cell.angle_beta   90.00
_cell.angle_gamma   90.00
#
_symmetry.space_group_name_H-M   'P 1'
#
loop_
_entity.id
_entity.type
_entity.pdbx_description
1 polymer ?
#
loop_
_entity_poly.entity_id
_entity_poly.type
_entity_poly.pdbx_seq_one_letter_code
_entity_poly.pdbx_strand_id
1 'polypeptide(L)'
;MRTLYIICFFLLTGGIVGCYEDKGNYTYTELLEIKVDSVKQFYPNYLSLIDTLYIEPKVGPADLEYDYVWSVYENNVQGFVPPVDTISRTCELSYPVTLKPGSYTLLFSVTEKKSGIFRIVRSNLTVGTALTIGWYVLKSQEGYSDLDVFGEEGKIENVIAVNNNGVKLKGDAVAT
;
A
#
# COMPACT_ATOMS: atom_id res chain seq x y z
N MET A 1 -62.56 25.63 -33.62
CA MET A 1 -61.09 25.73 -33.45
C MET A 1 -60.69 26.26 -32.07
N ARG A 2 -61.30 27.30 -31.50
CA ARG A 2 -60.95 27.82 -30.15
C ARG A 2 -61.10 26.78 -29.01
N THR A 3 -62.14 25.94 -29.07
CA THR A 3 -62.39 24.91 -28.06
C THR A 3 -61.33 23.78 -28.08
N LEU A 4 -60.80 23.47 -29.25
CA LEU A 4 -59.74 22.47 -29.40
C LEU A 4 -58.40 22.90 -28.72
N TYR A 5 -58.03 24.18 -28.84
CA TYR A 5 -56.86 24.74 -28.20
C TYR A 5 -56.95 24.77 -26.67
N ILE A 6 -58.15 25.02 -26.13
CA ILE A 6 -58.42 25.01 -24.68
C ILE A 6 -58.26 23.59 -24.13
N ILE A 7 -58.73 22.56 -24.82
CA ILE A 7 -58.62 21.17 -24.43
C ILE A 7 -57.14 20.72 -24.49
N CYS A 8 -56.38 21.07 -25.54
CA CYS A 8 -54.96 20.79 -25.63
C CYS A 8 -54.16 21.49 -24.52
N PHE A 9 -54.49 22.74 -24.17
CA PHE A 9 -53.82 23.44 -23.08
C PHE A 9 -54.06 22.81 -21.72
N PHE A 10 -55.26 22.33 -21.44
CA PHE A 10 -55.56 21.59 -20.19
C PHE A 10 -54.91 20.21 -20.14
N LEU A 11 -54.75 19.52 -21.26
CA LEU A 11 -54.01 18.24 -21.32
C LEU A 11 -52.50 18.43 -21.13
N LEU A 12 -51.94 19.56 -21.58
CA LEU A 12 -50.50 19.86 -21.38
C LEU A 12 -50.17 20.27 -19.95
N THR A 13 -51.10 20.94 -19.23
CA THR A 13 -50.89 21.36 -17.84
C THR A 13 -51.13 20.25 -16.84
N GLY A 14 -51.93 19.22 -17.17
CA GLY A 14 -52.18 18.04 -16.31
C GLY A 14 -51.01 17.09 -16.19
N GLY A 15 -49.98 17.18 -17.08
CA GLY A 15 -48.83 16.28 -17.11
C GLY A 15 -47.65 16.65 -16.20
N ILE A 16 -47.69 17.82 -15.52
CA ILE A 16 -46.54 18.36 -14.79
C ILE A 16 -46.59 18.09 -13.27
N VAL A 17 -47.60 17.38 -12.77
CA VAL A 17 -47.77 17.11 -11.33
C VAL A 17 -47.23 15.74 -10.95
N GLY A 18 -46.21 15.26 -11.65
CA GLY A 18 -45.63 13.90 -11.49
C GLY A 18 -44.32 13.84 -10.70
N CYS A 19 -43.87 14.89 -10.02
CA CYS A 19 -42.84 14.78 -9.00
C CYS A 19 -43.51 14.56 -7.64
N TYR A 20 -43.98 13.35 -7.40
CA TYR A 20 -44.28 12.89 -6.06
C TYR A 20 -42.92 12.72 -5.38
N GLU A 21 -42.58 13.66 -4.46
CA GLU A 21 -41.51 13.41 -3.51
C GLU A 21 -41.81 12.10 -2.81
N ASP A 22 -41.02 11.08 -3.14
CA ASP A 22 -41.03 9.84 -2.40
C ASP A 22 -40.61 10.15 -0.96
N LYS A 23 -41.58 10.50 -0.13
CA LYS A 23 -41.40 10.56 1.33
C LYS A 23 -41.36 9.12 1.86
N GLY A 24 -40.50 8.31 1.23
CA GLY A 24 -40.30 6.94 1.63
C GLY A 24 -40.07 6.86 3.14
N ASN A 25 -40.84 6.01 3.76
CA ASN A 25 -40.71 5.73 5.20
C ASN A 25 -39.43 4.92 5.44
N TYR A 26 -38.28 5.47 4.99
CA TYR A 26 -36.99 4.84 5.16
C TYR A 26 -36.53 5.09 6.61
N THR A 27 -36.50 4.05 7.40
CA THR A 27 -35.78 4.07 8.66
C THR A 27 -34.30 4.00 8.31
N TYR A 28 -33.63 5.14 8.26
CA TYR A 28 -32.18 5.19 8.07
C TYR A 28 -31.51 4.58 9.30
N THR A 29 -30.99 3.38 9.15
CA THR A 29 -30.06 2.83 10.14
C THR A 29 -28.70 3.46 9.85
N GLU A 30 -28.06 4.04 10.86
CA GLU A 30 -26.70 4.52 10.72
C GLU A 30 -25.81 3.37 10.24
N LEU A 31 -25.09 3.62 9.14
CA LEU A 31 -24.15 2.64 8.61
C LEU A 31 -23.00 2.49 9.60
N LEU A 32 -22.67 1.25 9.92
CA LEU A 32 -21.48 0.95 10.71
C LEU A 32 -20.24 1.52 10.04
N GLU A 33 -19.54 2.40 10.74
CA GLU A 33 -18.24 2.93 10.32
C GLU A 33 -17.12 2.19 11.06
N ILE A 34 -16.34 1.41 10.32
CA ILE A 34 -15.13 0.79 10.88
C ILE A 34 -14.01 1.82 10.90
N LYS A 35 -13.48 2.12 12.09
CA LYS A 35 -12.34 3.02 12.29
C LYS A 35 -11.07 2.19 12.46
N VAL A 36 -10.02 2.59 11.78
CA VAL A 36 -8.70 1.95 11.86
C VAL A 36 -7.65 3.03 12.09
N ASP A 37 -7.02 2.99 13.24
CA ASP A 37 -5.94 3.88 13.64
C ASP A 37 -4.61 3.13 13.76
N SER A 38 -3.51 3.88 13.92
CA SER A 38 -2.15 3.35 14.13
C SER A 38 -1.53 2.61 12.94
N VAL A 39 -2.15 2.67 11.76
CA VAL A 39 -1.55 2.21 10.51
C VAL A 39 -0.99 3.42 9.77
N LYS A 40 0.34 3.47 9.61
CA LYS A 40 1.01 4.58 8.94
C LYS A 40 0.78 4.52 7.42
N GLN A 41 0.80 5.67 6.77
CA GLN A 41 0.72 5.75 5.31
C GLN A 41 1.99 5.26 4.61
N PHE A 42 3.15 5.38 5.27
CA PHE A 42 4.45 5.00 4.72
C PHE A 42 5.28 4.19 5.72
N TYR A 43 5.89 3.14 5.23
CA TYR A 43 6.87 2.28 5.91
C TYR A 43 8.13 2.24 5.04
N PRO A 44 9.02 3.25 5.18
CA PRO A 44 10.24 3.35 4.37
C PRO A 44 11.35 2.46 4.91
N ASN A 45 12.27 2.06 4.00
CA ASN A 45 13.60 1.56 4.31
C ASN A 45 13.67 0.27 5.13
N TYR A 46 12.74 -0.68 4.90
CA TYR A 46 12.87 -2.02 5.47
C TYR A 46 13.89 -2.84 4.69
N LEU A 47 14.78 -3.55 5.40
CA LEU A 47 15.80 -4.38 4.78
C LEU A 47 15.28 -5.80 4.58
N SER A 48 15.37 -6.28 3.33
CA SER A 48 14.99 -7.65 2.98
C SER A 48 15.84 -8.67 3.75
N LEU A 49 15.19 -9.70 4.29
CA LEU A 49 15.77 -10.81 5.05
C LEU A 49 16.45 -10.42 6.37
N ILE A 50 16.35 -9.16 6.78
CA ILE A 50 16.95 -8.63 8.01
C ILE A 50 15.85 -8.12 8.95
N ASP A 51 15.00 -7.22 8.44
CA ASP A 51 14.01 -6.53 9.26
C ASP A 51 12.72 -7.33 9.45
N THR A 52 12.00 -6.98 10.52
CA THR A 52 10.64 -7.41 10.76
C THR A 52 9.73 -6.19 10.84
N LEU A 53 8.66 -6.20 10.04
CA LEU A 53 7.63 -5.14 10.05
C LEU A 53 6.62 -5.44 11.16
N TYR A 54 6.55 -4.56 12.16
CA TYR A 54 5.59 -4.62 13.26
C TYR A 54 4.55 -3.51 13.12
N ILE A 55 3.27 -3.86 13.15
CA ILE A 55 2.16 -2.90 13.13
C ILE A 55 1.08 -3.37 14.10
N GLU A 56 0.62 -2.46 14.97
CA GLU A 56 -0.44 -2.70 15.96
C GLU A 56 -1.62 -1.78 15.67
N PRO A 57 -2.56 -2.17 14.79
CA PRO A 57 -3.73 -1.37 14.48
C PRO A 57 -4.69 -1.30 15.66
N LYS A 58 -5.34 -0.15 15.80
CA LYS A 58 -6.50 0.00 16.69
C LYS A 58 -7.75 0.01 15.83
N VAL A 59 -8.62 -0.96 16.03
CA VAL A 59 -9.86 -1.14 15.27
C VAL A 59 -11.06 -0.86 16.15
N GLY A 60 -12.02 -0.11 15.67
CA GLY A 60 -13.26 0.22 16.37
C GLY A 60 -14.48 0.18 15.45
N PRO A 61 -15.67 0.02 16.05
CA PRO A 61 -16.03 -0.17 17.47
C PRO A 61 -15.47 -1.44 18.12
N ALA A 62 -15.05 -1.38 19.40
CA ALA A 62 -14.38 -2.48 20.09
C ALA A 62 -15.31 -3.62 20.54
N ASP A 63 -16.60 -3.42 20.51
CA ASP A 63 -17.67 -4.36 20.89
C ASP A 63 -18.09 -5.28 19.75
N LEU A 64 -17.46 -5.15 18.57
CA LEU A 64 -17.74 -5.97 17.39
C LEU A 64 -16.63 -6.98 17.13
N GLU A 65 -16.98 -8.03 16.40
CA GLU A 65 -16.03 -9.06 15.97
C GLU A 65 -15.59 -8.83 14.54
N TYR A 66 -14.28 -8.92 14.30
CA TYR A 66 -13.68 -8.66 13.01
C TYR A 66 -12.84 -9.83 12.49
N ASP A 67 -12.81 -9.98 11.19
CA ASP A 67 -11.81 -10.74 10.46
C ASP A 67 -10.77 -9.78 9.88
N TYR A 68 -9.50 -10.18 9.92
CA TYR A 68 -8.37 -9.37 9.50
C TYR A 68 -7.60 -10.06 8.39
N VAL A 69 -7.15 -9.29 7.42
CA VAL A 69 -6.27 -9.77 6.35
C VAL A 69 -5.23 -8.70 6.05
N TRP A 70 -3.96 -9.06 6.20
CA TRP A 70 -2.84 -8.30 5.67
C TRP A 70 -2.40 -8.89 4.34
N SER A 71 -2.26 -8.04 3.34
CA SER A 71 -1.82 -8.44 2.01
C SER A 71 -0.83 -7.45 1.46
N VAL A 72 0.01 -7.91 0.53
CA VAL A 72 1.03 -7.09 -0.10
C VAL A 72 1.08 -7.38 -1.60
N TYR A 73 1.35 -6.35 -2.41
CA TYR A 73 1.64 -6.49 -3.83
C TYR A 73 2.68 -5.47 -4.30
N GLU A 74 3.42 -5.83 -5.34
CA GLU A 74 4.48 -4.99 -5.92
C GLU A 74 3.88 -3.87 -6.79
N ASN A 75 4.40 -2.62 -6.67
CA ASN A 75 3.82 -1.45 -7.33
C ASN A 75 4.25 -1.25 -8.80
N ASN A 76 5.37 -1.82 -9.23
CA ASN A 76 6.05 -1.44 -10.48
C ASN A 76 5.91 -2.44 -11.62
N VAL A 77 4.84 -3.21 -11.67
CA VAL A 77 4.63 -4.18 -12.75
C VAL A 77 3.84 -3.51 -13.87
N GLN A 78 4.53 -3.04 -14.92
CA GLN A 78 3.87 -2.41 -16.07
C GLN A 78 3.04 -3.42 -16.87
N GLY A 79 1.77 -3.06 -17.13
CA GLY A 79 0.88 -3.83 -18.01
C GLY A 79 0.35 -5.13 -17.42
N PHE A 80 0.58 -5.38 -16.14
CA PHE A 80 0.13 -6.57 -15.44
C PHE A 80 -0.49 -6.23 -14.08
N VAL A 81 -1.55 -6.92 -13.69
CA VAL A 81 -2.08 -6.83 -12.31
C VAL A 81 -1.20 -7.73 -11.43
N PRO A 82 -0.41 -7.17 -10.51
CA PRO A 82 0.47 -7.98 -9.68
C PRO A 82 -0.35 -8.91 -8.79
N PRO A 83 0.13 -10.14 -8.52
CA PRO A 83 -0.50 -11.01 -7.56
C PRO A 83 -0.51 -10.35 -6.18
N VAL A 84 -1.61 -10.53 -5.46
CA VAL A 84 -1.76 -10.05 -4.09
C VAL A 84 -1.48 -11.20 -3.15
N ASP A 85 -0.39 -11.09 -2.40
CA ASP A 85 0.02 -12.12 -1.45
C ASP A 85 -0.53 -11.80 -0.05
N THR A 86 -1.20 -12.78 0.57
CA THR A 86 -1.64 -12.66 1.97
C THR A 86 -0.48 -13.01 2.90
N ILE A 87 -0.12 -12.07 3.78
CA ILE A 87 1.01 -12.22 4.72
C ILE A 87 0.59 -12.47 6.16
N SER A 88 -0.64 -12.09 6.56
CA SER A 88 -1.19 -12.38 7.89
C SER A 88 -2.71 -12.33 7.90
N ARG A 89 -3.32 -12.99 8.91
CA ARG A 89 -4.77 -12.95 9.20
C ARG A 89 -5.06 -12.55 10.65
N THR A 90 -4.12 -11.90 11.30
CA THR A 90 -4.24 -11.36 12.66
C THR A 90 -4.43 -9.85 12.64
N CYS A 91 -4.96 -9.25 13.70
CA CYS A 91 -5.05 -7.80 13.81
C CYS A 91 -3.65 -7.18 13.79
N GLU A 92 -2.79 -7.65 14.65
CA GLU A 92 -1.39 -7.24 14.72
C GLU A 92 -0.58 -7.92 13.62
N LEU A 93 0.31 -7.17 12.99
CA LEU A 93 1.25 -7.69 12.01
C LEU A 93 2.65 -7.82 12.64
N SER A 94 3.20 -9.02 12.55
CA SER A 94 4.62 -9.30 12.77
C SER A 94 5.11 -10.08 11.56
N TYR A 95 5.72 -9.36 10.61
CA TYR A 95 6.10 -9.91 9.32
C TYR A 95 7.61 -9.80 9.10
N PRO A 96 8.36 -10.91 9.14
CA PRO A 96 9.75 -10.93 8.67
C PRO A 96 9.78 -10.56 7.19
N VAL A 97 10.46 -9.48 6.85
CA VAL A 97 10.44 -8.92 5.49
C VAL A 97 11.24 -9.81 4.54
N THR A 98 10.57 -10.74 3.86
CA THR A 98 11.17 -11.65 2.87
C THR A 98 10.99 -11.18 1.43
N LEU A 99 10.36 -10.02 1.24
CA LEU A 99 10.12 -9.42 -0.07
C LEU A 99 11.44 -9.04 -0.73
N LYS A 100 11.50 -9.12 -2.06
CA LYS A 100 12.63 -8.59 -2.83
C LYS A 100 12.73 -7.07 -2.68
N PRO A 101 13.91 -6.47 -2.89
CA PRO A 101 14.03 -5.02 -2.93
C PRO A 101 13.08 -4.42 -3.96
N GLY A 102 12.30 -3.42 -3.54
CA GLY A 102 11.28 -2.79 -4.39
C GLY A 102 10.28 -1.95 -3.60
N SER A 103 9.29 -1.43 -4.32
CA SER A 103 8.17 -0.69 -3.74
C SER A 103 6.91 -1.52 -3.78
N TYR A 104 6.21 -1.55 -2.65
CA TYR A 104 5.02 -2.39 -2.43
C TYR A 104 3.87 -1.57 -1.88
N THR A 105 2.65 -2.02 -2.15
CA THR A 105 1.46 -1.59 -1.42
C THR A 105 1.09 -2.66 -0.40
N LEU A 106 1.04 -2.25 0.85
CA LEU A 106 0.53 -3.05 1.98
C LEU A 106 -0.94 -2.72 2.18
N LEU A 107 -1.79 -3.74 2.24
CA LEU A 107 -3.22 -3.63 2.47
C LEU A 107 -3.57 -4.24 3.83
N PHE A 108 -4.28 -3.49 4.64
CA PHE A 108 -4.95 -4.01 5.84
C PHE A 108 -6.45 -3.99 5.64
N SER A 109 -7.06 -5.15 5.52
CA SER A 109 -8.50 -5.33 5.37
C SER A 109 -9.10 -5.80 6.68
N VAL A 110 -10.12 -5.09 7.14
CA VAL A 110 -10.91 -5.39 8.34
C VAL A 110 -12.35 -5.61 7.90
N THR A 111 -12.94 -6.73 8.23
CA THR A 111 -14.33 -7.07 7.90
C THR A 111 -15.11 -7.38 9.17
N GLU A 112 -16.21 -6.68 9.42
CA GLU A 112 -17.11 -7.01 10.52
C GLU A 112 -17.89 -8.30 10.17
N LYS A 113 -17.87 -9.27 11.11
CA LYS A 113 -18.32 -10.64 10.83
C LYS A 113 -19.84 -10.77 10.59
N LYS A 114 -20.66 -9.97 11.26
CA LYS A 114 -22.12 -10.10 11.16
C LYS A 114 -22.69 -9.39 9.94
N SER A 115 -22.24 -8.16 9.67
CA SER A 115 -22.75 -7.34 8.56
C SER A 115 -22.00 -7.55 7.25
N GLY A 116 -20.76 -8.06 7.32
CA GLY A 116 -19.87 -8.14 6.17
C GLY A 116 -19.32 -6.78 5.71
N ILE A 117 -19.59 -5.71 6.44
CA ILE A 117 -19.03 -4.38 6.14
C ILE A 117 -17.52 -4.45 6.32
N PHE A 118 -16.78 -3.87 5.38
CA PHE A 118 -15.33 -3.91 5.41
C PHE A 118 -14.68 -2.53 5.23
N ARG A 119 -13.48 -2.41 5.74
CA ARG A 119 -12.58 -1.26 5.57
C ARG A 119 -11.23 -1.74 5.08
N ILE A 120 -10.65 -1.05 4.10
CA ILE A 120 -9.28 -1.31 3.64
C ILE A 120 -8.43 -0.07 3.87
N VAL A 121 -7.32 -0.24 4.58
CA VAL A 121 -6.27 0.77 4.75
C VAL A 121 -5.10 0.39 3.85
N ARG A 122 -4.57 1.38 3.13
CA ARG A 122 -3.44 1.22 2.21
C ARG A 122 -2.22 1.97 2.74
N SER A 123 -1.08 1.32 2.66
CA SER A 123 0.21 1.90 3.03
C SER A 123 1.26 1.57 1.97
N ASN A 124 2.24 2.44 1.82
CA ASN A 124 3.39 2.17 0.96
C ASN A 124 4.51 1.56 1.80
N LEU A 125 5.06 0.46 1.34
CA LEU A 125 6.22 -0.22 1.93
C LEU A 125 7.38 -0.19 0.94
N THR A 126 8.53 0.31 1.37
CA THR A 126 9.76 0.27 0.58
C THR A 126 10.73 -0.72 1.21
N VAL A 127 11.16 -1.69 0.41
CA VAL A 127 12.10 -2.72 0.80
C VAL A 127 13.41 -2.53 0.05
N GLY A 128 14.50 -2.52 0.78
CA GLY A 128 15.86 -2.43 0.25
C GLY A 128 16.74 -3.58 0.67
N THR A 129 18.03 -3.44 0.43
CA THR A 129 19.10 -4.29 0.97
C THR A 129 20.03 -3.43 1.81
N ALA A 130 20.91 -4.04 2.58
CA ALA A 130 21.98 -3.32 3.29
C ALA A 130 22.86 -2.47 2.36
N LEU A 131 22.85 -2.77 1.07
CA LEU A 131 23.55 -2.01 0.03
C LEU A 131 22.70 -0.89 -0.57
N THR A 132 21.42 -0.73 -0.22
CA THR A 132 20.52 0.26 -0.85
C THR A 132 20.64 1.63 -0.21
N ILE A 133 21.04 1.72 1.05
CA ILE A 133 21.10 2.93 1.86
C ILE A 133 22.51 3.10 2.42
N GLY A 134 23.19 4.19 2.04
CA GLY A 134 24.53 4.49 2.56
C GLY A 134 25.34 5.36 1.62
N TRP A 135 26.54 5.67 2.08
CA TRP A 135 27.57 6.36 1.30
C TRP A 135 28.43 5.34 0.57
N TYR A 136 28.60 5.54 -0.72
CA TYR A 136 29.41 4.67 -1.58
C TYR A 136 30.75 5.35 -1.83
N VAL A 137 31.84 4.67 -1.49
CA VAL A 137 33.19 5.16 -1.69
C VAL A 137 33.90 4.23 -2.68
N LEU A 138 34.09 4.72 -3.89
CA LEU A 138 34.91 4.05 -4.90
C LEU A 138 36.37 4.26 -4.55
N LYS A 139 37.14 3.17 -4.42
CA LYS A 139 38.57 3.19 -4.09
C LYS A 139 39.38 2.47 -5.15
N SER A 140 40.62 2.91 -5.35
CA SER A 140 41.56 2.28 -6.26
C SER A 140 42.85 1.91 -5.55
N GLN A 141 43.40 0.75 -5.88
CA GLN A 141 44.69 0.29 -5.44
C GLN A 141 45.29 -0.61 -6.50
N GLU A 142 46.52 -0.30 -6.88
CA GLU A 142 47.32 -1.13 -7.80
C GLU A 142 46.64 -1.43 -9.15
N GLY A 143 45.94 -0.44 -9.73
CA GLY A 143 45.27 -0.58 -11.04
C GLY A 143 43.95 -1.39 -10.96
N TYR A 144 43.41 -1.58 -9.76
CA TYR A 144 42.08 -2.17 -9.53
C TYR A 144 41.24 -1.25 -8.71
N SER A 145 39.94 -1.31 -8.98
CA SER A 145 38.94 -0.55 -8.20
C SER A 145 37.97 -1.45 -7.48
N ASP A 146 37.50 -1.01 -6.33
CA ASP A 146 36.45 -1.65 -5.55
C ASP A 146 35.59 -0.59 -4.85
N LEU A 147 34.48 -1.01 -4.28
CA LEU A 147 33.49 -0.16 -3.65
C LEU A 147 33.36 -0.51 -2.17
N ASP A 148 33.44 0.51 -1.30
CA ASP A 148 33.03 0.40 0.11
C ASP A 148 31.68 1.08 0.29
N VAL A 149 30.84 0.52 1.15
CA VAL A 149 29.53 1.07 1.51
C VAL A 149 29.51 1.36 3.01
N PHE A 150 29.12 2.58 3.38
CA PHE A 150 28.94 3.02 4.77
C PHE A 150 27.46 3.24 5.01
N GLY A 151 26.79 2.27 5.64
CA GLY A 151 25.39 2.32 6.02
C GLY A 151 25.19 2.55 7.51
N GLU A 152 23.93 2.59 7.95
CA GLU A 152 23.57 2.72 9.37
C GLU A 152 24.06 1.55 10.21
N GLU A 153 24.14 0.36 9.64
CA GLU A 153 24.60 -0.85 10.31
C GLU A 153 26.13 -1.04 10.28
N GLY A 154 26.86 -0.11 9.68
CA GLY A 154 28.32 -0.13 9.64
C GLY A 154 28.90 -0.07 8.22
N LYS A 155 30.15 -0.50 8.11
CA LYS A 155 30.92 -0.48 6.86
C LYS A 155 30.95 -1.87 6.23
N ILE A 156 30.63 -1.94 4.93
CA ILE A 156 30.84 -3.13 4.08
C ILE A 156 31.99 -2.80 3.13
N GLU A 157 33.09 -3.52 3.27
CA GLU A 157 34.26 -3.30 2.44
C GLU A 157 34.32 -4.22 1.20
N ASN A 158 34.92 -3.71 0.13
CA ASN A 158 35.19 -4.47 -1.09
C ASN A 158 33.96 -5.16 -1.65
N VAL A 159 32.85 -4.43 -1.74
CA VAL A 159 31.54 -4.95 -2.15
C VAL A 159 31.58 -5.68 -3.49
N ILE A 160 32.38 -5.17 -4.44
CA ILE A 160 32.53 -5.79 -5.76
C ILE A 160 33.25 -7.13 -5.65
N ALA A 161 34.40 -7.17 -4.98
CA ALA A 161 35.15 -8.40 -4.79
C ALA A 161 34.37 -9.45 -3.99
N VAL A 162 33.69 -9.03 -2.90
CA VAL A 162 32.89 -9.94 -2.06
C VAL A 162 31.76 -10.61 -2.87
N ASN A 163 31.09 -9.87 -3.76
CA ASN A 163 30.00 -10.41 -4.56
C ASN A 163 30.43 -11.09 -5.86
N ASN A 164 31.74 -11.02 -6.22
CA ASN A 164 32.29 -11.58 -7.44
C ASN A 164 33.45 -12.54 -7.19
N ASN A 165 33.38 -13.34 -6.13
CA ASN A 165 34.39 -14.35 -5.80
C ASN A 165 35.84 -13.80 -5.74
N GLY A 166 36.02 -12.60 -5.21
CA GLY A 166 37.30 -11.93 -5.09
C GLY A 166 37.75 -11.11 -6.30
N VAL A 167 36.97 -11.08 -7.37
CA VAL A 167 37.32 -10.33 -8.60
C VAL A 167 36.96 -8.84 -8.42
N LYS A 168 37.97 -7.97 -8.55
CA LYS A 168 37.85 -6.50 -8.53
C LYS A 168 37.68 -5.94 -9.95
N LEU A 169 37.21 -4.72 -10.06
CA LEU A 169 37.19 -4.00 -11.35
C LEU A 169 38.63 -3.62 -11.76
N LYS A 170 38.97 -3.88 -13.02
CA LYS A 170 40.28 -3.45 -13.57
C LYS A 170 40.20 -1.97 -13.95
N GLY A 171 41.16 -1.19 -13.49
CA GLY A 171 41.28 0.25 -13.75
C GLY A 171 41.26 1.05 -12.47
N ASP A 172 41.62 2.32 -12.56
CA ASP A 172 41.62 3.26 -11.46
C ASP A 172 40.31 4.04 -11.39
N ALA A 173 39.81 4.31 -10.18
CA ALA A 173 38.66 5.15 -9.93
C ALA A 173 38.98 6.60 -10.33
N VAL A 174 38.17 7.20 -11.17
CA VAL A 174 38.29 8.61 -11.56
C VAL A 174 37.05 9.35 -11.08
N ALA A 175 37.26 10.43 -10.30
CA ALA A 175 36.19 11.37 -9.97
C ALA A 175 35.93 12.28 -11.19
N THR A 176 34.71 12.36 -11.65
CA THR A 176 34.26 13.29 -12.71
C THR A 176 33.42 14.41 -12.11
#